data_e10bf913f1ca363ea8d75a365ce4312c
#
_entry.id   e10bf913f1ca363ea8d75a365ce4312c
#
_cell.length_a   1.000
_cell.length_b   1.000
_cell.length_c   1.000
_cell.angle_alpha   90.00
_cell.angle_beta   90.00
_cell.angle_gamma   90.00
#
_symmetry.space_group_name_H-M   'P 1'
#
loop_
_entity.id
_entity.type
_entity.pdbx_description
1 polymer ?
#
loop_
_entity_poly.entity_id
_entity_poly.type
_entity_poly.pdbx_seq_one_letter_code
_entity_poly.pdbx_strand_id
1 'polypeptide(L)'
;MSTAYLMGIVIGIVFCGAFALLVHLRHKKQHPGADEFDERQMLARGKAFQYGFYTMLTAGGICACVDYVDALPGRSFPWLIGALILGVAVFALTAIHDDAYYGFREKPERYYIMGACLIFVMAFSGISNVTSADPDNVAFGIVNFEVAAIWLVIVAALLIHNRKGREKE
;
A
#
# COMPACT_ATOMS: atom_id res chain seq x y z
N MET A 1 -28.01 -1.72 5.57
CA MET A 1 -26.82 -2.44 6.09
C MET A 1 -27.28 -3.25 7.29
N SER A 2 -26.96 -4.56 7.36
CA SER A 2 -27.33 -5.37 8.52
C SER A 2 -26.43 -5.01 9.71
N THR A 3 -26.97 -5.08 10.94
CA THR A 3 -26.21 -4.85 12.18
C THR A 3 -25.00 -5.78 12.28
N ALA A 4 -25.10 -6.99 11.74
CA ALA A 4 -23.99 -7.95 11.67
C ALA A 4 -22.79 -7.43 10.81
N TYR A 5 -23.08 -6.72 9.72
CA TYR A 5 -22.04 -6.14 8.86
C TYR A 5 -21.29 -5.01 9.57
N LEU A 6 -22.01 -4.11 10.24
CA LEU A 6 -21.40 -3.05 11.06
C LEU A 6 -20.57 -3.60 12.21
N MET A 7 -21.06 -4.63 12.90
CA MET A 7 -20.28 -5.31 13.94
C MET A 7 -18.99 -5.93 13.38
N GLY A 8 -19.03 -6.55 12.20
CA GLY A 8 -17.85 -7.10 11.54
C GLY A 8 -16.78 -6.04 11.26
N ILE A 9 -17.19 -4.87 10.75
CA ILE A 9 -16.28 -3.74 10.48
C ILE A 9 -15.65 -3.25 11.80
N VAL A 10 -16.44 -3.01 12.83
CA VAL A 10 -15.93 -2.54 14.13
C VAL A 10 -14.94 -3.53 14.75
N ILE A 11 -15.28 -4.83 14.75
CA ILE A 11 -14.38 -5.89 15.24
C ILE A 11 -13.09 -5.92 14.42
N GLY A 12 -13.17 -5.81 13.10
CA GLY A 12 -12.00 -5.77 12.22
C GLY A 12 -11.08 -4.59 12.53
N ILE A 13 -11.62 -3.39 12.68
CA ILE A 13 -10.85 -2.18 13.04
C ILE A 13 -10.18 -2.34 14.41
N VAL A 14 -10.91 -2.82 15.41
CA VAL A 14 -10.39 -3.03 16.77
C VAL A 14 -9.27 -4.08 16.74
N PHE A 15 -9.46 -5.18 16.03
CA PHE A 15 -8.46 -6.25 15.92
C PHE A 15 -7.20 -5.77 15.21
N CYS A 16 -7.32 -5.07 14.09
CA CYS A 16 -6.19 -4.47 13.37
C CYS A 16 -5.44 -3.44 14.22
N GLY A 17 -6.17 -2.58 14.94
CA GLY A 17 -5.57 -1.59 15.85
C GLY A 17 -4.83 -2.24 17.01
N ALA A 18 -5.41 -3.26 17.64
CA ALA A 18 -4.78 -4.03 18.72
C ALA A 18 -3.53 -4.77 18.22
N PHE A 19 -3.60 -5.38 17.04
CA PHE A 19 -2.46 -6.07 16.44
C PHE A 19 -1.32 -5.11 16.11
N ALA A 20 -1.62 -3.96 15.50
CA ALA A 20 -0.64 -2.91 15.22
C ALA A 20 0.04 -2.39 16.50
N LEU A 21 -0.75 -2.19 17.56
CA LEU A 21 -0.23 -1.77 18.87
C LEU A 21 0.69 -2.83 19.48
N LEU A 22 0.31 -4.10 19.43
CA LEU A 22 1.11 -5.22 19.92
C LEU A 22 2.45 -5.34 19.17
N VAL A 23 2.43 -5.21 17.84
CA VAL A 23 3.64 -5.19 17.01
C VAL A 23 4.52 -4.01 17.39
N HIS A 24 3.95 -2.81 17.53
CA HIS A 24 4.69 -1.61 17.93
C HIS A 24 5.35 -1.75 19.31
N LEU A 25 4.61 -2.27 20.30
CA LEU A 25 5.13 -2.49 21.66
C LEU A 25 6.22 -3.57 21.70
N ARG A 26 6.12 -4.63 20.89
CA ARG A 26 7.17 -5.64 20.75
C ARG A 26 8.42 -5.08 20.11
N HIS A 27 8.27 -4.30 19.06
CA HIS A 27 9.38 -3.66 18.35
C HIS A 27 10.16 -2.73 19.30
N LYS A 28 9.47 -1.91 20.09
CA LYS A 28 10.07 -1.01 21.10
C LYS A 28 10.82 -1.77 22.20
N LYS A 29 10.38 -2.98 22.58
CA LYS A 29 11.06 -3.83 23.59
C LYS A 29 12.32 -4.51 23.07
N GLN A 30 12.36 -4.86 21.77
CA GLN A 30 13.47 -5.62 21.19
C GLN A 30 14.66 -4.76 20.77
N HIS A 31 14.45 -3.46 20.56
CA HIS A 31 15.50 -2.53 20.10
C HIS A 31 15.46 -1.18 20.84
N PRO A 32 15.79 -1.13 22.13
CA PRO A 32 15.95 0.13 22.84
C PRO A 32 17.21 0.82 22.30
N GLY A 33 17.06 1.85 21.48
CA GLY A 33 18.16 2.77 21.12
C GLY A 33 18.88 2.50 19.79
N ALA A 34 18.39 1.62 18.93
CA ALA A 34 18.88 1.54 17.54
C ALA A 34 17.89 2.27 16.63
N ASP A 35 18.19 3.49 16.25
CA ASP A 35 17.49 4.15 15.15
C ASP A 35 17.70 3.29 13.90
N GLU A 36 16.61 2.68 13.45
CA GLU A 36 16.57 1.79 12.29
C GLU A 36 16.86 2.56 11.00
N PHE A 37 16.70 3.88 11.07
CA PHE A 37 16.93 4.86 10.01
C PHE A 37 17.85 5.97 10.52
N ASP A 38 18.76 6.42 9.66
CA ASP A 38 19.54 7.62 9.96
C ASP A 38 18.67 8.90 9.81
N GLU A 39 19.20 10.01 10.28
CA GLU A 39 18.51 11.31 10.30
C GLU A 39 18.13 11.76 8.86
N ARG A 40 18.99 11.49 7.87
CA ARG A 40 18.75 11.77 6.46
C ARG A 40 17.58 10.93 5.92
N GLN A 41 17.59 9.63 6.24
CA GLN A 41 16.52 8.71 5.82
C GLN A 41 15.18 9.08 6.47
N MET A 42 15.17 9.50 7.73
CA MET A 42 13.96 9.97 8.41
C MET A 42 13.37 11.21 7.74
N LEU A 43 14.20 12.18 7.35
CA LEU A 43 13.76 13.37 6.61
C LEU A 43 13.24 13.02 5.22
N ALA A 44 13.91 12.11 4.50
CA ALA A 44 13.49 11.64 3.19
C ALA A 44 12.14 10.90 3.27
N ARG A 45 11.95 10.02 4.26
CA ARG A 45 10.65 9.36 4.52
C ARG A 45 9.56 10.36 4.85
N GLY A 46 9.85 11.39 5.63
CA GLY A 46 8.91 12.47 5.94
C GLY A 46 8.42 13.18 4.68
N LYS A 47 9.32 13.51 3.75
CA LYS A 47 8.99 14.09 2.44
C LYS A 47 8.20 13.12 1.58
N ALA A 48 8.62 11.87 1.49
CA ALA A 48 7.92 10.83 0.75
C ALA A 48 6.48 10.65 1.25
N PHE A 49 6.29 10.65 2.58
CA PHE A 49 4.97 10.59 3.20
C PHE A 49 4.11 11.81 2.82
N GLN A 50 4.66 13.02 2.83
CA GLN A 50 3.94 14.21 2.41
C GLN A 50 3.47 14.12 0.95
N TYR A 51 4.34 13.70 0.03
CA TYR A 51 3.97 13.52 -1.38
C TYR A 51 2.89 12.46 -1.55
N GLY A 52 3.01 11.31 -0.89
CA GLY A 52 2.00 10.26 -0.91
C GLY A 52 0.66 10.75 -0.36
N PHE A 53 0.68 11.45 0.76
CA PHE A 53 -0.52 12.00 1.40
C PHE A 53 -1.23 13.03 0.51
N TYR A 54 -0.50 14.01 -0.05
CA TYR A 54 -1.11 14.99 -0.96
C TYR A 54 -1.64 14.35 -2.23
N THR A 55 -0.94 13.35 -2.79
CA THR A 55 -1.43 12.60 -3.95
C THR A 55 -2.74 11.89 -3.63
N MET A 56 -2.81 11.21 -2.48
CA MET A 56 -4.01 10.53 -2.01
C MET A 56 -5.18 11.49 -1.83
N LEU A 57 -4.96 12.65 -1.19
CA LEU A 57 -5.99 13.67 -1.00
C LEU A 57 -6.48 14.25 -2.34
N THR A 58 -5.55 14.57 -3.23
CA THR A 58 -5.90 15.15 -4.54
C THR A 58 -6.66 14.15 -5.40
N ALA A 59 -6.15 12.93 -5.53
CA ALA A 59 -6.80 11.87 -6.30
C ALA A 59 -8.16 11.50 -5.71
N GLY A 60 -8.26 11.33 -4.39
CA GLY A 60 -9.52 11.06 -3.70
C GLY A 60 -10.52 12.19 -3.85
N GLY A 61 -10.08 13.45 -3.76
CA GLY A 61 -10.91 14.62 -4.00
C GLY A 61 -11.44 14.68 -5.43
N ILE A 62 -10.60 14.40 -6.43
CA ILE A 62 -11.02 14.30 -7.82
C ILE A 62 -12.05 13.19 -8.00
N CYS A 63 -11.79 11.98 -7.46
CA CYS A 63 -12.74 10.87 -7.51
C CYS A 63 -14.09 11.25 -6.89
N ALA A 64 -14.09 11.90 -5.72
CA ALA A 64 -15.31 12.33 -5.05
C ALA A 64 -16.10 13.38 -5.87
N CYS A 65 -15.40 14.34 -6.52
CA CYS A 65 -16.04 15.31 -7.40
C CYS A 65 -16.65 14.66 -8.65
N VAL A 66 -15.96 13.70 -9.25
CA VAL A 66 -16.44 12.99 -10.44
C VAL A 66 -17.60 12.06 -10.10
N ASP A 67 -17.55 11.41 -8.93
CA ASP A 67 -18.66 10.59 -8.40
C ASP A 67 -19.91 11.44 -8.14
N TYR A 68 -19.75 12.63 -7.60
CA TYR A 68 -20.85 13.56 -7.32
C TYR A 68 -21.66 13.93 -8.59
N VAL A 69 -21.03 13.96 -9.75
CA VAL A 69 -21.68 14.23 -11.04
C VAL A 69 -22.03 12.96 -11.84
N ASP A 70 -22.03 11.80 -11.16
CA ASP A 70 -22.32 10.48 -11.75
C ASP A 70 -21.50 10.15 -13.00
N ALA A 71 -20.28 10.68 -13.10
CA ALA A 71 -19.41 10.49 -14.25
C ALA A 71 -18.42 9.31 -14.09
N LEU A 72 -18.37 8.65 -12.92
CA LEU A 72 -17.56 7.46 -12.72
C LEU A 72 -18.22 6.22 -13.35
N PRO A 73 -17.51 5.49 -14.21
CA PRO A 73 -18.03 4.24 -14.74
C PRO A 73 -18.09 3.17 -13.65
N GLY A 74 -19.25 2.58 -13.45
CA GLY A 74 -19.47 1.51 -12.48
C GLY A 74 -19.61 2.00 -11.04
N ARG A 75 -19.04 1.25 -10.09
CA ARG A 75 -19.10 1.60 -8.67
C ARG A 75 -17.93 2.51 -8.29
N SER A 76 -18.19 3.49 -7.42
CA SER A 76 -17.21 4.45 -6.90
C SER A 76 -16.12 3.80 -6.04
N PHE A 77 -16.45 2.68 -5.38
CA PHE A 77 -15.54 2.03 -4.42
C PHE A 77 -14.16 1.69 -4.99
N PRO A 78 -14.00 1.01 -6.16
CA PRO A 78 -12.68 0.77 -6.73
C PRO A 78 -11.88 2.05 -6.98
N TRP A 79 -12.51 3.09 -7.50
CA TRP A 79 -11.85 4.38 -7.79
C TRP A 79 -11.30 5.06 -6.54
N LEU A 80 -12.07 5.02 -5.43
CA LEU A 80 -11.61 5.57 -4.16
C LEU A 80 -10.45 4.77 -3.59
N ILE A 81 -10.52 3.44 -3.66
CA ILE A 81 -9.40 2.59 -3.23
C ILE A 81 -8.18 2.81 -4.13
N GLY A 82 -8.36 2.91 -5.44
CA GLY A 82 -7.28 3.25 -6.39
C GLY A 82 -6.58 4.55 -6.03
N ALA A 83 -7.33 5.59 -5.63
CA ALA A 83 -6.76 6.86 -5.19
C ALA A 83 -5.90 6.71 -3.92
N LEU A 84 -6.35 5.89 -2.95
CA LEU A 84 -5.56 5.58 -1.74
C LEU A 84 -4.27 4.83 -2.08
N ILE A 85 -4.40 3.80 -2.92
CA ILE A 85 -3.28 2.97 -3.36
C ILE A 85 -2.26 3.81 -4.16
N LEU A 86 -2.72 4.77 -4.99
CA LEU A 86 -1.84 5.70 -5.71
C LEU A 86 -0.97 6.52 -4.74
N GLY A 87 -1.54 7.01 -3.64
CA GLY A 87 -0.76 7.71 -2.61
C GLY A 87 0.31 6.82 -1.98
N VAL A 88 -0.02 5.55 -1.71
CA VAL A 88 0.95 4.57 -1.21
C VAL A 88 2.06 4.31 -2.23
N ALA A 89 1.73 4.24 -3.52
CA ALA A 89 2.71 4.07 -4.59
C ALA A 89 3.68 5.24 -4.66
N VAL A 90 3.18 6.47 -4.63
CA VAL A 90 4.02 7.68 -4.63
C VAL A 90 4.93 7.73 -3.42
N PHE A 91 4.40 7.41 -2.22
CA PHE A 91 5.23 7.26 -1.03
C PHE A 91 6.37 6.25 -1.23
N ALA A 92 6.03 5.04 -1.67
CA ALA A 92 7.01 3.97 -1.83
C ALA A 92 8.07 4.32 -2.88
N LEU A 93 7.66 4.83 -4.05
CA LEU A 93 8.59 5.21 -5.13
C LEU A 93 9.53 6.33 -4.71
N THR A 94 9.02 7.35 -4.01
CA THR A 94 9.84 8.46 -3.50
C THR A 94 10.82 7.97 -2.44
N ALA A 95 10.36 7.12 -1.51
CA ALA A 95 11.20 6.55 -0.47
C ALA A 95 12.30 5.63 -1.05
N ILE A 96 11.99 4.87 -2.12
CA ILE A 96 12.98 4.05 -2.85
C ILE A 96 14.01 4.95 -3.54
N HIS A 97 13.55 6.01 -4.21
CA HIS A 97 14.43 6.94 -4.91
C HIS A 97 15.45 7.60 -3.97
N ASP A 98 15.04 7.92 -2.76
CA ASP A 98 15.85 8.63 -1.76
C ASP A 98 16.58 7.68 -0.77
N ASP A 99 16.71 6.39 -1.08
CA ASP A 99 17.34 5.36 -0.24
C ASP A 99 16.75 5.25 1.18
N ALA A 100 15.47 5.56 1.33
CA ALA A 100 14.78 5.65 2.62
C ALA A 100 13.62 4.64 2.77
N TYR A 101 13.49 3.68 1.84
CA TYR A 101 12.39 2.72 1.85
C TYR A 101 12.55 1.65 2.93
N TYR A 102 13.77 1.14 3.12
CA TYR A 102 14.10 0.13 4.13
C TYR A 102 15.25 0.61 5.03
N GLY A 103 15.27 0.11 6.27
CA GLY A 103 16.29 0.46 7.26
C GLY A 103 17.63 -0.18 6.94
N PHE A 104 18.72 0.34 7.53
CA PHE A 104 20.10 -0.13 7.33
C PHE A 104 20.32 -1.62 7.62
N ARG A 105 19.51 -2.22 8.49
CA ARG A 105 19.62 -3.62 8.91
C ARG A 105 18.69 -4.55 8.16
N GLU A 106 17.80 -4.00 7.34
CA GLU A 106 16.81 -4.80 6.63
C GLU A 106 17.36 -5.32 5.31
N LYS A 107 17.09 -6.59 5.04
CA LYS A 107 17.51 -7.23 3.78
C LYS A 107 16.46 -6.95 2.70
N PRO A 108 16.83 -6.35 1.57
CA PRO A 108 15.91 -6.05 0.47
C PRO A 108 15.23 -7.31 -0.10
N GLU A 109 15.84 -8.47 0.05
CA GLU A 109 15.31 -9.77 -0.40
C GLU A 109 13.95 -10.10 0.20
N ARG A 110 13.71 -9.72 1.46
CA ARG A 110 12.41 -9.93 2.13
C ARG A 110 11.28 -9.19 1.42
N TYR A 111 11.55 -7.98 0.95
CA TYR A 111 10.57 -7.16 0.23
C TYR A 111 10.24 -7.74 -1.14
N TYR A 112 11.21 -8.35 -1.83
CA TYR A 112 10.96 -9.05 -3.09
C TYR A 112 10.06 -10.27 -2.91
N ILE A 113 10.37 -11.11 -1.90
CA ILE A 113 9.58 -12.32 -1.63
C ILE A 113 8.15 -11.93 -1.21
N MET A 114 8.02 -10.99 -0.28
CA MET A 114 6.73 -10.52 0.20
C MET A 114 5.92 -9.89 -0.95
N GLY A 115 6.54 -9.05 -1.76
CA GLY A 115 5.91 -8.43 -2.92
C GLY A 115 5.46 -9.46 -3.95
N ALA A 116 6.30 -10.45 -4.29
CA ALA A 116 5.95 -11.52 -5.21
C ALA A 116 4.76 -12.36 -4.70
N CYS A 117 4.75 -12.72 -3.42
CA CYS A 117 3.63 -13.42 -2.80
C CYS A 117 2.34 -12.59 -2.86
N LEU A 118 2.41 -11.29 -2.55
CA LEU A 118 1.24 -10.40 -2.61
C LEU A 118 0.71 -10.24 -4.03
N ILE A 119 1.59 -10.04 -5.01
CA ILE A 119 1.19 -9.97 -6.43
C ILE A 119 0.47 -11.25 -6.83
N PHE A 120 1.01 -12.42 -6.49
CA PHE A 120 0.41 -13.71 -6.84
C PHE A 120 -0.97 -13.89 -6.20
N VAL A 121 -1.08 -13.66 -4.88
CA VAL A 121 -2.34 -13.81 -4.14
C VAL A 121 -3.41 -12.84 -4.64
N MET A 122 -3.04 -11.56 -4.84
CA MET A 122 -3.97 -10.53 -5.30
C MET A 122 -4.40 -10.75 -6.75
N ALA A 123 -3.49 -11.13 -7.65
CA ALA A 123 -3.83 -11.46 -9.03
C ALA A 123 -4.75 -12.68 -9.11
N PHE A 124 -4.46 -13.75 -8.36
CA PHE A 124 -5.31 -14.94 -8.32
C PHE A 124 -6.71 -14.63 -7.76
N SER A 125 -6.78 -13.90 -6.64
CA SER A 125 -8.05 -13.45 -6.07
C SER A 125 -8.81 -12.51 -7.02
N GLY A 126 -8.09 -11.62 -7.72
CA GLY A 126 -8.67 -10.73 -8.72
C GLY A 126 -9.34 -11.49 -9.86
N ILE A 127 -8.66 -12.50 -10.42
CA ILE A 127 -9.23 -13.37 -11.49
C ILE A 127 -10.49 -14.06 -10.97
N SER A 128 -10.44 -14.67 -9.79
CA SER A 128 -11.57 -15.37 -9.19
C SER A 128 -12.80 -14.47 -9.00
N ASN A 129 -12.57 -13.23 -8.55
CA ASN A 129 -13.65 -12.28 -8.30
C ASN A 129 -14.23 -11.68 -9.59
N VAL A 130 -13.40 -11.34 -10.58
CA VAL A 130 -13.87 -10.75 -11.87
C VAL A 130 -14.65 -11.76 -12.70
N THR A 131 -14.38 -13.04 -12.55
CA THR A 131 -15.16 -14.10 -13.23
C THR A 131 -16.52 -14.39 -12.57
N SER A 132 -16.80 -13.77 -11.43
CA SER A 132 -18.10 -13.88 -10.74
C SER A 132 -19.20 -13.12 -11.51
N ALA A 133 -20.42 -13.64 -11.45
CA ALA A 133 -21.60 -12.93 -11.98
C ALA A 133 -22.08 -11.78 -11.07
N ASP A 134 -21.56 -11.68 -9.86
CA ASP A 134 -21.94 -10.66 -8.87
C ASP A 134 -21.13 -9.38 -9.09
N PRO A 135 -21.78 -8.21 -9.34
CA PRO A 135 -21.10 -6.94 -9.53
C PRO A 135 -20.25 -6.49 -8.33
N ASP A 136 -20.60 -6.91 -7.12
CA ASP A 136 -19.80 -6.60 -5.92
C ASP A 136 -18.47 -7.34 -5.94
N ASN A 137 -18.50 -8.61 -6.31
CA ASN A 137 -17.27 -9.40 -6.47
C ASN A 137 -16.39 -8.83 -7.58
N VAL A 138 -16.96 -8.40 -8.70
CA VAL A 138 -16.20 -7.76 -9.78
C VAL A 138 -15.50 -6.49 -9.28
N ALA A 139 -16.16 -5.65 -8.50
CA ALA A 139 -15.56 -4.45 -7.91
C ALA A 139 -14.37 -4.80 -6.99
N PHE A 140 -14.50 -5.83 -6.15
CA PHE A 140 -13.39 -6.34 -5.34
C PHE A 140 -12.27 -6.93 -6.19
N GLY A 141 -12.59 -7.59 -7.29
CA GLY A 141 -11.62 -8.10 -8.25
C GLY A 141 -10.76 -6.99 -8.85
N ILE A 142 -11.36 -5.86 -9.21
CA ILE A 142 -10.65 -4.67 -9.71
C ILE A 142 -9.67 -4.15 -8.64
N VAL A 143 -10.12 -3.98 -7.40
CA VAL A 143 -9.25 -3.55 -6.28
C VAL A 143 -8.06 -4.51 -6.10
N ASN A 144 -8.27 -5.80 -6.19
CA ASN A 144 -7.18 -6.78 -6.08
C ASN A 144 -6.14 -6.60 -7.20
N PHE A 145 -6.57 -6.32 -8.43
CA PHE A 145 -5.64 -6.01 -9.53
C PHE A 145 -4.90 -4.69 -9.32
N GLU A 146 -5.54 -3.66 -8.78
CA GLU A 146 -4.89 -2.40 -8.43
C GLU A 146 -3.77 -2.63 -7.41
N VAL A 147 -4.04 -3.40 -6.35
CA VAL A 147 -3.03 -3.77 -5.34
C VAL A 147 -1.90 -4.57 -5.97
N ALA A 148 -2.20 -5.56 -6.81
CA ALA A 148 -1.18 -6.35 -7.50
C ALA A 148 -0.29 -5.49 -8.41
N ALA A 149 -0.90 -4.58 -9.17
CA ALA A 149 -0.19 -3.69 -10.08
C ALA A 149 0.79 -2.77 -9.33
N ILE A 150 0.36 -2.20 -8.21
CA ILE A 150 1.23 -1.34 -7.40
C ILE A 150 2.39 -2.10 -6.77
N TRP A 151 2.16 -3.29 -6.23
CA TRP A 151 3.25 -4.10 -5.73
C TRP A 151 4.23 -4.50 -6.84
N LEU A 152 3.75 -4.75 -8.04
CA LEU A 152 4.61 -5.01 -9.20
C LEU A 152 5.50 -3.80 -9.51
N VAL A 153 4.94 -2.58 -9.50
CA VAL A 153 5.69 -1.34 -9.71
C VAL A 153 6.73 -1.13 -8.59
N ILE A 154 6.36 -1.35 -7.32
CA ILE A 154 7.28 -1.20 -6.18
C ILE A 154 8.43 -2.21 -6.28
N VAL A 155 8.15 -3.48 -6.55
CA VAL A 155 9.18 -4.52 -6.70
C VAL A 155 10.09 -4.21 -7.89
N ALA A 156 9.54 -3.78 -9.02
CA ALA A 156 10.33 -3.37 -10.19
C ALA A 156 11.23 -2.17 -9.87
N ALA A 157 10.72 -1.15 -9.19
CA ALA A 157 11.50 0.00 -8.77
C ALA A 157 12.65 -0.38 -7.82
N LEU A 158 12.40 -1.25 -6.84
CA LEU A 158 13.43 -1.78 -5.94
C LEU A 158 14.52 -2.55 -6.69
N LEU A 159 14.13 -3.40 -7.66
CA LEU A 159 15.07 -4.15 -8.48
C LEU A 159 15.98 -3.25 -9.32
N ILE A 160 15.38 -2.23 -9.96
CA ILE A 160 16.12 -1.26 -10.79
C ILE A 160 17.08 -0.45 -9.90
N HIS A 161 16.60 0.02 -8.76
CA HIS A 161 17.38 0.83 -7.82
C HIS A 161 18.59 0.06 -7.29
N ASN A 162 18.39 -1.18 -6.84
CA ASN A 162 19.45 -2.02 -6.32
C ASN A 162 20.47 -2.48 -7.39
N ARG A 163 20.06 -2.63 -8.67
CA ARG A 163 21.00 -2.90 -9.76
C ARG A 163 21.93 -1.72 -9.99
N LYS A 164 21.38 -0.50 -10.04
CA LYS A 164 22.18 0.72 -10.22
C LYS A 164 23.16 0.98 -9.08
N GLY A 165 22.85 0.57 -7.86
CA GLY A 165 23.75 0.65 -6.71
C GLY A 165 24.98 -0.24 -6.87
N ARG A 166 24.78 -1.50 -7.34
CA ARG A 166 25.89 -2.47 -7.56
C ARG A 166 26.83 -2.14 -8.70
N GLU A 167 26.39 -1.39 -9.69
CA GLU A 167 27.25 -0.96 -10.82
C GLU A 167 28.18 0.19 -10.47
N LYS A 168 28.02 0.81 -9.30
CA LYS A 168 28.83 1.93 -8.82
C LYS A 168 29.90 1.53 -7.80
N GLU A 169 29.86 0.29 -7.32
CA GLU A 169 30.89 -0.32 -6.45
C GLU A 169 31.95 -1.07 -7.28
#